data_d44c235548bf81bb4f5873f5b4b97517
#
_entry.id   d44c235548bf81bb4f5873f5b4b97517
#
_cell.length_a   1.000
_cell.length_b   1.000
_cell.length_c   1.000
_cell.angle_alpha   90.00
_cell.angle_beta   90.00
_cell.angle_gamma   90.00
#
_symmetry.space_group_name_H-M   'P 1'
#
loop_
_entity.id
_entity.type
_entity.pdbx_description
1 polymer ?
#
loop_
_entity_poly.entity_id
_entity_poly.type
_entity_poly.pdbx_seq_one_letter_code
_entity_poly.pdbx_strand_id
1 'polypeptide(L)'
;EEMLVGGIMYEIVMKMYKRGFLGPDEKPEIFTKHYHHWTAFQGEGYKLLLDELVQEAGIEVRFFTRVIDADVDTTRKRVNGVIQQNIEGLRYVKAKTFIDCTGDAVLADLCGVTCREAGKDSPRIMPATLCSIFANIDYPNAAHVYNNNPLLLQAIKDGHFTYTDRHLPGIFKVGETVGYLNGGHLFGLNALNCESLSKGMMLGRKIAREYLTFYQKYVPGYEKIEHATTASLMGVRESRRILGEYELKYDD
;
A
#
# COMPACT_ATOMS: atom_id res chain seq x y z
N GLU A 1 -15.02 22.82 2.97
CA GLU A 1 -14.25 21.62 2.60
C GLU A 1 -15.10 20.40 2.87
N GLU A 2 -15.30 19.57 1.87
CA GLU A 2 -16.12 18.36 1.96
C GLU A 2 -15.23 17.13 1.96
N MET A 3 -15.63 16.09 2.70
CA MET A 3 -14.96 14.81 2.70
C MET A 3 -15.28 14.10 1.37
N LEU A 4 -14.25 13.82 0.57
CA LEU A 4 -14.42 13.17 -0.74
C LEU A 4 -14.76 11.68 -0.65
N VAL A 5 -14.35 11.02 0.43
CA VAL A 5 -14.53 9.58 0.62
C VAL A 5 -15.57 9.31 1.70
N GLY A 6 -16.67 8.66 1.30
CA GLY A 6 -17.80 8.33 2.18
C GLY A 6 -18.17 6.84 2.14
N GLY A 7 -19.42 6.53 2.47
CA GLY A 7 -19.97 5.18 2.38
C GLY A 7 -19.21 4.15 3.23
N ILE A 8 -18.91 3.00 2.66
CA ILE A 8 -18.26 1.87 3.34
C ILE A 8 -16.91 2.26 3.94
N MET A 9 -16.11 3.09 3.27
CA MET A 9 -14.81 3.51 3.81
C MET A 9 -14.98 4.33 5.10
N TYR A 10 -15.93 5.26 5.12
CA TYR A 10 -16.23 6.03 6.32
C TYR A 10 -16.73 5.13 7.47
N GLU A 11 -17.60 4.16 7.16
CA GLU A 11 -18.06 3.18 8.14
C GLU A 11 -16.91 2.37 8.74
N ILE A 12 -15.98 1.90 7.90
CA ILE A 12 -14.78 1.17 8.33
C ILE A 12 -13.93 2.05 9.26
N VAL A 13 -13.62 3.28 8.88
CA VAL A 13 -12.82 4.20 9.70
C VAL A 13 -13.50 4.47 11.04
N MET A 14 -14.82 4.67 11.07
CA MET A 14 -15.56 4.86 12.31
C MET A 14 -15.58 3.61 13.20
N LYS A 15 -15.68 2.42 12.63
CA LYS A 15 -15.56 1.16 13.38
C LYS A 15 -14.15 1.00 13.96
N MET A 16 -13.11 1.33 13.19
CA MET A 16 -11.72 1.33 13.66
C MET A 16 -11.51 2.31 14.82
N TYR A 17 -12.02 3.54 14.70
CA TYR A 17 -11.96 4.55 15.76
C TYR A 17 -12.58 4.03 17.07
N LYS A 18 -13.81 3.50 17.00
CA LYS A 18 -14.52 2.98 18.18
C LYS A 18 -13.79 1.82 18.87
N ARG A 19 -12.96 1.08 18.15
CA ARG A 19 -12.18 -0.04 18.67
C ARG A 19 -10.74 0.33 19.07
N GLY A 20 -10.34 1.59 18.93
CA GLY A 20 -8.99 2.04 19.22
C GLY A 20 -7.94 1.53 18.22
N PHE A 21 -8.34 1.26 16.98
CA PHE A 21 -7.45 0.78 15.91
C PHE A 21 -6.89 1.89 15.04
N LEU A 22 -7.23 3.14 15.31
CA LEU A 22 -6.58 4.29 14.69
C LEU A 22 -5.35 4.73 15.48
N GLY A 23 -4.56 5.60 14.90
CA GLY A 23 -3.47 6.26 15.61
C GLY A 23 -3.98 7.01 16.85
N PRO A 24 -3.15 7.17 17.89
CA PRO A 24 -3.61 7.69 19.19
C PRO A 24 -4.15 9.13 19.12
N ASP A 25 -3.73 9.89 18.13
CA ASP A 25 -4.14 11.28 17.91
C ASP A 25 -5.31 11.43 16.93
N GLU A 26 -5.79 10.32 16.34
CA GLU A 26 -6.86 10.32 15.35
C GLU A 26 -8.23 10.46 16.03
N LYS A 27 -9.01 11.44 15.56
CA LYS A 27 -10.36 11.74 16.05
C LYS A 27 -11.30 12.06 14.89
N PRO A 28 -12.62 11.77 15.03
CA PRO A 28 -13.61 12.08 13.97
C PRO A 28 -13.57 13.53 13.51
N GLU A 29 -13.36 14.46 14.43
CA GLU A 29 -13.29 15.90 14.16
C GLU A 29 -12.10 16.27 13.25
N ILE A 30 -11.06 15.44 13.21
CA ILE A 30 -9.88 15.63 12.37
C ILE A 30 -10.10 14.98 11.01
N PHE A 31 -10.33 13.66 10.97
CA PHE A 31 -10.36 12.93 9.70
C PHE A 31 -11.63 13.17 8.86
N THR A 32 -12.70 13.76 9.43
CA THR A 32 -13.89 14.14 8.67
C THR A 32 -13.87 15.56 8.12
N LYS A 33 -12.98 16.42 8.59
CA LYS A 33 -12.95 17.85 8.24
C LYS A 33 -11.77 18.26 7.37
N HIS A 34 -10.74 17.43 7.27
CA HIS A 34 -9.50 17.77 6.57
C HIS A 34 -9.27 16.81 5.41
N TYR A 35 -9.60 17.21 4.19
CA TYR A 35 -9.46 16.37 2.99
C TYR A 35 -8.01 15.97 2.66
N HIS A 36 -7.00 16.68 3.17
CA HIS A 36 -5.58 16.29 3.08
C HIS A 36 -5.10 15.48 4.28
N HIS A 37 -6.00 15.15 5.20
CA HIS A 37 -5.60 14.38 6.38
C HIS A 37 -5.37 12.91 6.03
N TRP A 38 -4.24 12.41 6.46
CA TRP A 38 -3.85 11.01 6.33
C TRP A 38 -4.11 10.32 7.65
N THR A 39 -5.12 9.49 7.68
CA THR A 39 -5.52 8.81 8.91
C THR A 39 -4.54 7.67 9.24
N ALA A 40 -3.81 7.80 10.34
CA ALA A 40 -2.94 6.75 10.84
C ALA A 40 -3.77 5.61 11.46
N PHE A 41 -3.40 4.37 11.22
CA PHE A 41 -4.13 3.21 11.72
C PHE A 41 -3.24 2.01 12.03
N GLN A 42 -3.74 1.13 12.88
CA GLN A 42 -3.11 -0.14 13.22
C GLN A 42 -3.48 -1.19 12.16
N GLY A 43 -2.49 -1.66 11.41
CA GLY A 43 -2.71 -2.60 10.31
C GLY A 43 -3.34 -3.94 10.76
N GLU A 44 -2.96 -4.46 11.92
CA GLU A 44 -3.53 -5.69 12.46
C GLU A 44 -5.00 -5.51 12.89
N GLY A 45 -5.32 -4.38 13.52
CA GLY A 45 -6.72 -4.03 13.85
C GLY A 45 -7.60 -3.89 12.61
N TYR A 46 -7.04 -3.33 11.53
CA TYR A 46 -7.74 -3.22 10.24
C TYR A 46 -8.01 -4.59 9.61
N LYS A 47 -7.02 -5.49 9.58
CA LYS A 47 -7.20 -6.87 9.08
C LYS A 47 -8.31 -7.61 9.84
N LEU A 48 -8.26 -7.56 11.18
CA LEU A 48 -9.28 -8.17 12.04
C LEU A 48 -10.68 -7.63 11.73
N LEU A 49 -10.81 -6.31 11.61
CA LEU A 49 -12.10 -5.70 11.27
C LEU A 49 -12.61 -6.14 9.89
N LEU A 50 -11.74 -6.25 8.89
CA LEU A 50 -12.15 -6.72 7.56
C LEU A 50 -12.60 -8.18 7.59
N ASP A 51 -11.91 -9.05 8.34
CA ASP A 51 -12.30 -10.46 8.51
C ASP A 51 -13.70 -10.58 9.13
N GLU A 52 -14.00 -9.77 10.14
CA GLU A 52 -15.32 -9.73 10.77
C GLU A 52 -16.40 -9.23 9.79
N LEU A 53 -16.13 -8.15 9.06
CA LEU A 53 -17.09 -7.57 8.11
C LEU A 53 -17.47 -8.53 6.99
N VAL A 54 -16.50 -9.28 6.45
CA VAL A 54 -16.80 -10.27 5.39
C VAL A 54 -17.56 -11.47 5.94
N GLN A 55 -17.29 -11.89 7.18
CA GLN A 55 -18.04 -12.95 7.87
C GLN A 55 -19.48 -12.51 8.19
N GLU A 56 -19.66 -11.30 8.73
CA GLU A 56 -21.00 -10.71 8.99
C GLU A 56 -21.83 -10.60 7.70
N ALA A 57 -21.18 -10.30 6.57
CA ALA A 57 -21.84 -10.22 5.27
C ALA A 57 -22.07 -11.59 4.60
N GLY A 58 -21.63 -12.70 5.20
CA GLY A 58 -21.74 -14.05 4.65
C GLY A 58 -20.91 -14.27 3.38
N ILE A 59 -19.81 -13.55 3.24
CA ILE A 59 -18.92 -13.63 2.07
C ILE A 59 -17.96 -14.81 2.24
N GLU A 60 -17.87 -15.70 1.23
CA GLU A 60 -16.87 -16.75 1.19
C GLU A 60 -15.52 -16.17 0.74
N VAL A 61 -14.56 -16.06 1.66
CA VAL A 61 -13.20 -15.57 1.40
C VAL A 61 -12.25 -16.73 1.16
N ARG A 62 -11.40 -16.61 0.16
CA ARG A 62 -10.34 -17.58 -0.18
C ARG A 62 -8.99 -16.90 -0.21
N PHE A 63 -8.27 -16.97 0.89
CA PHE A 63 -6.88 -16.52 0.96
C PHE A 63 -5.95 -17.43 0.14
N PHE A 64 -4.78 -16.92 -0.21
CA PHE A 64 -3.74 -17.64 -0.97
C PHE A 64 -4.26 -18.24 -2.29
N THR A 65 -5.25 -17.57 -2.90
CA THR A 65 -5.89 -17.99 -4.14
C THR A 65 -5.67 -16.94 -5.22
N ARG A 66 -5.21 -17.35 -6.39
CA ARG A 66 -4.99 -16.49 -7.55
C ARG A 66 -5.94 -16.84 -8.68
N VAL A 67 -6.47 -15.85 -9.36
CA VAL A 67 -7.07 -16.02 -10.68
C VAL A 67 -5.93 -16.07 -11.70
N ILE A 68 -5.86 -17.14 -12.48
CA ILE A 68 -4.78 -17.41 -13.43
C ILE A 68 -5.25 -17.47 -14.87
N ASP A 69 -6.56 -17.62 -15.11
CA ASP A 69 -7.15 -17.64 -16.44
C ASP A 69 -8.64 -17.28 -16.38
N ALA A 70 -9.22 -16.93 -17.53
CA ALA A 70 -10.62 -16.58 -17.69
C ALA A 70 -11.23 -17.28 -18.92
N ASP A 71 -12.40 -17.89 -18.72
CA ASP A 71 -13.24 -18.41 -19.81
C ASP A 71 -14.11 -17.28 -20.36
N VAL A 72 -13.76 -16.78 -21.53
CA VAL A 72 -14.39 -15.61 -22.15
C VAL A 72 -15.10 -15.98 -23.45
N ASP A 73 -16.40 -15.71 -23.51
CA ASP A 73 -17.14 -15.68 -24.77
C ASP A 73 -16.92 -14.33 -25.45
N THR A 74 -15.98 -14.28 -26.38
CA THR A 74 -15.62 -13.05 -27.11
C THR A 74 -16.75 -12.53 -27.99
N THR A 75 -17.63 -13.42 -28.47
CA THR A 75 -18.78 -13.08 -29.34
C THR A 75 -19.82 -12.29 -28.54
N ARG A 76 -20.09 -12.71 -27.31
CA ARG A 76 -21.06 -12.09 -26.41
C ARG A 76 -20.44 -11.08 -25.45
N LYS A 77 -19.12 -10.88 -25.49
CA LYS A 77 -18.34 -10.06 -24.55
C LYS A 77 -18.67 -10.41 -23.10
N ARG A 78 -18.63 -11.70 -22.77
CA ARG A 78 -19.04 -12.21 -21.47
C ARG A 78 -17.99 -13.11 -20.86
N VAL A 79 -17.74 -12.96 -19.56
CA VAL A 79 -16.95 -13.90 -18.77
C VAL A 79 -17.88 -15.02 -18.27
N ASN A 80 -17.63 -16.26 -18.68
CA ASN A 80 -18.39 -17.44 -18.26
C ASN A 80 -17.90 -17.96 -16.90
N GLY A 81 -16.61 -17.82 -16.62
CA GLY A 81 -15.97 -18.27 -15.41
C GLY A 81 -14.50 -17.89 -15.33
N VAL A 82 -13.88 -18.17 -14.20
CA VAL A 82 -12.45 -17.95 -13.98
C VAL A 82 -11.80 -19.24 -13.48
N ILE A 83 -10.52 -19.43 -13.79
CA ILE A 83 -9.71 -20.49 -13.24
C ILE A 83 -8.90 -19.91 -12.07
N GLN A 84 -9.09 -20.49 -10.90
CA GLN A 84 -8.35 -20.16 -9.70
C GLN A 84 -7.31 -21.24 -9.39
N GLN A 85 -6.17 -20.82 -8.86
CA GLN A 85 -5.12 -21.70 -8.34
C GLN A 85 -4.91 -21.42 -6.86
N ASN A 86 -4.88 -22.48 -6.05
CA ASN A 86 -4.51 -22.47 -4.66
C ASN A 86 -3.84 -23.80 -4.27
N ILE A 87 -3.67 -24.08 -2.98
CA ILE A 87 -3.04 -25.32 -2.49
C ILE A 87 -3.81 -26.60 -2.87
N GLU A 88 -5.12 -26.51 -3.15
CA GLU A 88 -5.95 -27.62 -3.58
C GLU A 88 -5.82 -27.92 -5.09
N GLY A 89 -5.09 -27.07 -5.84
CA GLY A 89 -4.92 -27.18 -7.28
C GLY A 89 -5.72 -26.12 -8.05
N LEU A 90 -6.22 -26.53 -9.24
CA LEU A 90 -6.98 -25.65 -10.12
C LEU A 90 -8.48 -25.83 -9.88
N ARG A 91 -9.19 -24.70 -9.87
CA ARG A 91 -10.64 -24.68 -9.68
C ARG A 91 -11.30 -23.73 -10.67
N TYR A 92 -12.33 -24.22 -11.35
CA TYR A 92 -13.18 -23.37 -12.18
C TYR A 92 -14.33 -22.79 -11.36
N VAL A 93 -14.48 -21.48 -11.40
CA VAL A 93 -15.50 -20.75 -10.63
C VAL A 93 -16.41 -19.98 -11.57
N LYS A 94 -17.71 -20.22 -11.44
CA LYS A 94 -18.78 -19.49 -12.16
C LYS A 94 -19.40 -18.42 -11.26
N ALA A 95 -19.71 -17.28 -11.86
CA ALA A 95 -20.48 -16.23 -11.20
C ALA A 95 -21.38 -15.52 -12.22
N LYS A 96 -22.36 -14.77 -11.72
CA LYS A 96 -23.19 -13.89 -12.57
C LYS A 96 -22.44 -12.63 -12.95
N THR A 97 -21.59 -12.14 -12.05
CA THR A 97 -20.80 -10.91 -12.19
C THR A 97 -19.40 -11.15 -11.65
N PHE A 98 -18.41 -10.59 -12.29
CA PHE A 98 -17.01 -10.60 -11.89
C PHE A 98 -16.55 -9.17 -11.69
N ILE A 99 -15.83 -8.91 -10.59
CA ILE A 99 -15.26 -7.60 -10.26
C ILE A 99 -13.76 -7.78 -10.06
N ASP A 100 -12.97 -7.06 -10.87
CA ASP A 100 -11.52 -7.07 -10.76
C ASP A 100 -11.06 -6.03 -9.71
N CYS A 101 -10.62 -6.50 -8.56
CA CYS A 101 -10.03 -5.70 -7.49
C CYS A 101 -8.54 -6.05 -7.27
N THR A 102 -7.85 -6.59 -8.27
CA THR A 102 -6.47 -7.09 -8.13
C THR A 102 -5.44 -5.98 -7.99
N GLY A 103 -5.79 -4.73 -8.31
CA GLY A 103 -4.86 -3.60 -8.33
C GLY A 103 -3.99 -3.53 -9.60
N ASP A 104 -3.83 -4.66 -10.29
CA ASP A 104 -3.00 -4.81 -11.50
C ASP A 104 -3.83 -5.12 -12.75
N ALA A 105 -5.16 -5.00 -12.69
CA ALA A 105 -6.10 -5.34 -13.76
C ALA A 105 -5.88 -6.78 -14.31
N VAL A 106 -5.62 -7.73 -13.43
CA VAL A 106 -5.25 -9.11 -13.81
C VAL A 106 -6.40 -9.79 -14.55
N LEU A 107 -7.62 -9.74 -14.01
CA LEU A 107 -8.77 -10.36 -14.64
C LEU A 107 -9.13 -9.64 -15.95
N ALA A 108 -9.07 -8.33 -15.98
CA ALA A 108 -9.33 -7.54 -17.18
C ALA A 108 -8.36 -7.91 -18.32
N ASP A 109 -7.07 -8.04 -18.01
CA ASP A 109 -6.03 -8.46 -18.95
C ASP A 109 -6.27 -9.88 -19.47
N LEU A 110 -6.58 -10.82 -18.59
CA LEU A 110 -6.95 -12.20 -18.95
C LEU A 110 -8.21 -12.28 -19.84
N CYS A 111 -9.10 -11.32 -19.70
CA CYS A 111 -10.30 -11.18 -20.54
C CYS A 111 -10.03 -10.47 -21.89
N GLY A 112 -8.80 -10.06 -22.17
CA GLY A 112 -8.43 -9.34 -23.40
C GLY A 112 -8.88 -7.87 -23.41
N VAL A 113 -9.15 -7.27 -22.24
CA VAL A 113 -9.47 -5.84 -22.15
C VAL A 113 -8.21 -5.04 -22.42
N THR A 114 -8.32 -3.99 -23.26
CA THR A 114 -7.19 -3.11 -23.53
C THR A 114 -6.75 -2.39 -22.28
N CYS A 115 -5.48 -2.53 -21.93
CA CYS A 115 -4.87 -1.91 -20.78
C CYS A 115 -3.73 -0.97 -21.20
N ARG A 116 -3.57 0.10 -20.45
CA ARG A 116 -2.35 0.91 -20.44
C ARG A 116 -1.38 0.33 -19.41
N GLU A 117 -0.10 0.45 -19.67
CA GLU A 117 0.93 -0.03 -18.75
C GLU A 117 1.84 1.13 -18.31
N ALA A 118 2.10 1.19 -17.01
CA ALA A 118 3.06 2.13 -16.43
C ALA A 118 4.44 1.98 -17.09
N GLY A 119 5.04 3.11 -17.46
CA GLY A 119 6.32 3.14 -18.16
C GLY A 119 6.26 2.94 -19.67
N LYS A 120 5.10 2.56 -20.23
CA LYS A 120 4.87 2.51 -21.69
C LYS A 120 4.08 3.71 -22.16
N ASP A 121 3.02 4.06 -21.46
CA ASP A 121 2.16 5.20 -21.78
C ASP A 121 2.59 6.52 -21.09
N SER A 122 3.42 6.41 -20.07
CA SER A 122 4.07 7.56 -19.41
C SER A 122 5.53 7.23 -19.11
N PRO A 123 6.47 8.14 -19.41
CA PRO A 123 7.89 7.93 -19.13
C PRO A 123 8.23 8.00 -17.64
N ARG A 124 7.31 8.51 -16.81
CA ARG A 124 7.47 8.64 -15.37
C ARG A 124 6.55 7.66 -14.66
N ILE A 125 7.15 6.73 -13.93
CA ILE A 125 6.44 5.80 -13.05
C ILE A 125 6.59 6.32 -11.62
N MET A 126 5.49 6.34 -10.86
CA MET A 126 5.55 6.63 -9.43
C MET A 126 6.38 5.52 -8.74
N PRO A 127 7.41 5.87 -7.95
CA PRO A 127 8.27 4.88 -7.33
C PRO A 127 7.48 4.01 -6.34
N ALA A 128 7.79 2.73 -6.33
CA ALA A 128 7.28 1.81 -5.32
C ALA A 128 7.98 2.01 -3.97
N THR A 129 7.38 1.51 -2.90
CA THR A 129 7.95 1.58 -1.55
C THR A 129 7.73 0.26 -0.82
N LEU A 130 8.75 -0.23 -0.12
CA LEU A 130 8.59 -1.32 0.83
C LEU A 130 8.47 -0.72 2.23
N CYS A 131 7.23 -0.52 2.66
CA CYS A 131 6.93 0.10 3.95
C CYS A 131 7.49 -0.70 5.14
N SER A 132 7.80 0.00 6.22
CA SER A 132 8.37 -0.61 7.44
C SER A 132 7.59 -0.22 8.68
N ILE A 133 7.56 -1.13 9.65
CA ILE A 133 7.11 -0.86 11.02
C ILE A 133 8.35 -0.86 11.91
N PHE A 134 8.44 0.16 12.72
CA PHE A 134 9.45 0.31 13.76
C PHE A 134 8.82 0.32 15.14
N ALA A 135 9.57 -0.15 16.13
CA ALA A 135 9.15 -0.21 17.52
C ALA A 135 10.19 0.49 18.42
N ASN A 136 9.86 0.58 19.69
CA ASN A 136 10.73 1.13 20.72
C ASN A 136 11.13 2.60 20.47
N ILE A 137 10.19 3.39 19.95
CA ILE A 137 10.36 4.82 19.66
C ILE A 137 10.02 5.62 20.93
N ASP A 138 10.92 6.50 21.35
CA ASP A 138 10.71 7.43 22.46
C ASP A 138 10.03 8.72 21.95
N TYR A 139 8.74 8.63 21.64
CA TYR A 139 7.98 9.75 21.07
C TYR A 139 8.02 11.06 21.87
N PRO A 140 8.05 11.05 23.22
CA PRO A 140 8.22 12.29 23.98
C PRO A 140 9.51 13.06 23.66
N ASN A 141 10.57 12.36 23.27
CA ASN A 141 11.88 12.94 22.92
C ASN A 141 12.20 12.84 21.42
N ALA A 142 11.32 12.26 20.62
CA ALA A 142 11.55 12.01 19.20
C ALA A 142 11.49 13.30 18.36
N ALA A 143 12.59 13.61 17.69
CA ALA A 143 12.64 14.74 16.77
C ALA A 143 11.81 14.45 15.50
N HIS A 144 11.07 15.44 15.05
CA HIS A 144 10.32 15.34 13.81
C HIS A 144 11.24 15.55 12.61
N VAL A 145 11.24 14.57 11.71
CA VAL A 145 11.98 14.64 10.43
C VAL A 145 11.01 14.56 9.24
N TYR A 146 11.33 15.30 8.20
CA TYR A 146 10.48 15.51 7.03
C TYR A 146 11.34 15.71 5.77
N ASN A 147 10.70 15.85 4.62
CA ASN A 147 11.37 16.08 3.34
C ASN A 147 12.40 17.22 3.42
N ASN A 148 13.58 16.99 2.87
CA ASN A 148 14.70 17.94 2.89
C ASN A 148 15.18 18.35 4.30
N ASN A 149 14.86 17.57 5.32
CA ASN A 149 15.35 17.85 6.69
C ASN A 149 16.88 17.88 6.73
N PRO A 150 17.52 18.81 7.48
CA PRO A 150 18.98 18.90 7.56
C PRO A 150 19.69 17.60 7.97
N LEU A 151 19.09 16.80 8.87
CA LEU A 151 19.64 15.52 9.29
C LEU A 151 19.65 14.49 8.14
N LEU A 152 18.57 14.46 7.33
CA LEU A 152 18.52 13.63 6.14
C LEU A 152 19.58 14.05 5.11
N LEU A 153 19.70 15.36 4.85
CA LEU A 153 20.70 15.91 3.93
C LEU A 153 22.12 15.62 4.38
N GLN A 154 22.39 15.67 5.68
CA GLN A 154 23.69 15.30 6.25
C GLN A 154 23.96 13.82 6.04
N ALA A 155 23.00 12.93 6.33
CA ALA A 155 23.15 11.50 6.13
C ALA A 155 23.40 11.14 4.64
N ILE A 156 22.72 11.83 3.72
CA ILE A 156 22.97 11.69 2.28
C ILE A 156 24.41 12.11 1.92
N LYS A 157 24.87 13.25 2.43
CA LYS A 157 26.24 13.75 2.21
C LYS A 157 27.29 12.80 2.76
N ASP A 158 27.01 12.15 3.87
CA ASP A 158 27.89 11.16 4.51
C ASP A 158 27.90 9.79 3.76
N GLY A 159 27.13 9.67 2.69
CA GLY A 159 27.03 8.42 1.92
C GLY A 159 26.26 7.31 2.65
N HIS A 160 25.38 7.67 3.57
CA HIS A 160 24.63 6.71 4.37
C HIS A 160 23.61 5.90 3.57
N PHE A 161 23.01 6.49 2.54
CA PHE A 161 21.97 5.86 1.74
C PHE A 161 22.46 5.36 0.38
N THR A 162 21.93 4.22 -0.07
CA THR A 162 22.15 3.72 -1.43
C THR A 162 21.61 4.69 -2.49
N TYR A 163 20.49 5.36 -2.20
CA TYR A 163 19.89 6.39 -3.06
C TYR A 163 19.82 7.73 -2.36
N THR A 164 20.08 8.80 -3.09
CA THR A 164 20.04 10.18 -2.60
C THR A 164 18.61 10.74 -2.65
N ASP A 165 17.63 9.96 -2.16
CA ASP A 165 16.24 10.41 -2.11
C ASP A 165 16.05 11.40 -0.94
N ARG A 166 15.49 12.56 -1.26
CA ARG A 166 15.18 13.61 -0.29
C ARG A 166 13.75 13.55 0.22
N HIS A 167 12.96 12.62 -0.29
CA HIS A 167 11.59 12.40 0.16
C HIS A 167 11.60 11.56 1.44
N LEU A 168 11.14 12.16 2.52
CA LEU A 168 10.99 11.50 3.82
C LEU A 168 9.74 12.05 4.51
N PRO A 169 8.61 11.35 4.49
CA PRO A 169 7.38 11.83 5.12
C PRO A 169 7.44 11.77 6.67
N GLY A 170 8.47 11.16 7.22
CA GLY A 170 8.60 10.90 8.66
C GLY A 170 7.98 9.56 9.06
N ILE A 171 8.13 9.23 10.34
CA ILE A 171 7.50 8.04 10.94
C ILE A 171 6.16 8.45 11.53
N PHE A 172 5.07 7.85 11.04
CA PHE A 172 3.72 8.05 11.55
C PHE A 172 3.49 7.19 12.80
N LYS A 173 3.05 7.82 13.89
CA LYS A 173 2.73 7.13 15.13
C LYS A 173 1.46 6.30 14.96
N VAL A 174 1.54 4.99 15.18
CA VAL A 174 0.42 4.05 15.09
C VAL A 174 0.16 3.30 16.40
N GLY A 175 1.00 3.50 17.40
CA GLY A 175 0.90 2.92 18.74
C GLY A 175 1.73 3.74 19.73
N GLU A 176 1.78 3.31 20.98
CA GLU A 176 2.48 4.04 22.04
C GLU A 176 3.98 4.24 21.73
N THR A 177 4.64 3.16 21.28
CA THR A 177 6.06 3.16 20.89
C THR A 177 6.29 2.67 19.46
N VAL A 178 5.20 2.47 18.68
CA VAL A 178 5.23 1.88 17.34
C VAL A 178 4.96 2.94 16.28
N GLY A 179 5.77 2.90 15.24
CA GLY A 179 5.66 3.81 14.11
C GLY A 179 5.73 3.12 12.75
N TYR A 180 5.12 3.73 11.77
CA TYR A 180 5.05 3.29 10.39
C TYR A 180 5.81 4.26 9.49
N LEU A 181 6.67 3.74 8.63
CA LEU A 181 7.41 4.49 7.62
C LEU A 181 6.98 4.08 6.21
N ASN A 182 6.46 5.04 5.45
CA ASN A 182 6.30 4.93 4.01
C ASN A 182 7.41 5.74 3.33
N GLY A 183 8.63 5.24 3.38
CA GLY A 183 9.83 5.91 2.87
C GLY A 183 10.75 4.92 2.15
N GLY A 184 11.68 5.46 1.38
CA GLY A 184 12.63 4.66 0.60
C GLY A 184 12.06 4.26 -0.76
N HIS A 185 12.01 5.21 -1.66
CA HIS A 185 11.54 5.01 -3.02
C HIS A 185 12.41 4.03 -3.82
N LEU A 186 11.74 3.12 -4.51
CA LEU A 186 12.32 2.18 -5.47
C LEU A 186 11.96 2.65 -6.88
N PHE A 187 12.91 3.32 -7.53
CA PHE A 187 12.72 3.87 -8.85
C PHE A 187 12.88 2.81 -9.95
N GLY A 188 12.12 2.94 -11.03
CA GLY A 188 12.23 2.08 -12.21
C GLY A 188 11.72 0.65 -12.01
N LEU A 189 10.98 0.37 -10.93
CA LEU A 189 10.40 -0.95 -10.68
C LEU A 189 9.25 -1.23 -11.67
N ASN A 190 9.36 -2.36 -12.38
CA ASN A 190 8.27 -2.88 -13.20
C ASN A 190 7.47 -3.92 -12.41
N ALA A 191 6.27 -3.55 -11.99
CA ALA A 191 5.39 -4.40 -11.18
C ALA A 191 4.80 -5.60 -11.94
N LEU A 192 4.84 -5.58 -13.27
CA LEU A 192 4.39 -6.68 -14.13
C LEU A 192 5.50 -7.68 -14.49
N ASN A 193 6.69 -7.50 -13.92
CA ASN A 193 7.83 -8.38 -14.13
C ASN A 193 8.30 -8.99 -12.81
N CYS A 194 8.24 -10.31 -12.71
CA CYS A 194 8.58 -11.05 -11.49
C CYS A 194 10.04 -10.85 -11.04
N GLU A 195 10.98 -10.75 -11.98
CA GLU A 195 12.39 -10.51 -11.67
C GLU A 195 12.60 -9.10 -11.10
N SER A 196 11.93 -8.09 -11.70
CA SER A 196 11.94 -6.71 -11.21
C SER A 196 11.37 -6.61 -9.81
N LEU A 197 10.20 -7.25 -9.53
CA LEU A 197 9.61 -7.30 -8.21
C LEU A 197 10.52 -7.98 -7.19
N SER A 198 11.15 -9.10 -7.55
CA SER A 198 12.06 -9.83 -6.67
C SER A 198 13.29 -9.01 -6.29
N LYS A 199 13.92 -8.37 -7.28
CA LYS A 199 15.04 -7.43 -7.05
C LYS A 199 14.59 -6.24 -6.19
N GLY A 200 13.39 -5.70 -6.47
CA GLY A 200 12.80 -4.62 -5.71
C GLY A 200 12.58 -4.98 -4.24
N MET A 201 12.05 -6.17 -3.95
CA MET A 201 11.85 -6.66 -2.58
C MET A 201 13.18 -6.76 -1.80
N MET A 202 14.23 -7.30 -2.41
CA MET A 202 15.55 -7.40 -1.78
C MET A 202 16.15 -6.02 -1.52
N LEU A 203 16.08 -5.12 -2.50
CA LEU A 203 16.57 -3.76 -2.37
C LEU A 203 15.76 -2.96 -1.35
N GLY A 204 14.42 -3.12 -1.33
CA GLY A 204 13.56 -2.46 -0.35
C GLY A 204 13.90 -2.82 1.09
N ARG A 205 14.24 -4.09 1.37
CA ARG A 205 14.71 -4.52 2.69
C ARG A 205 16.05 -3.88 3.06
N LYS A 206 16.96 -3.74 2.10
CA LYS A 206 18.23 -3.03 2.31
C LYS A 206 17.97 -1.57 2.68
N ILE A 207 17.14 -0.87 1.92
CA ILE A 207 16.77 0.53 2.16
C ILE A 207 16.08 0.67 3.53
N ALA A 208 15.17 -0.23 3.89
CA ALA A 208 14.54 -0.23 5.21
C ALA A 208 15.57 -0.31 6.35
N ARG A 209 16.64 -1.10 6.17
CA ARG A 209 17.76 -1.16 7.12
C ARG A 209 18.57 0.14 7.16
N GLU A 210 18.75 0.79 6.02
CA GLU A 210 19.41 2.10 5.95
C GLU A 210 18.61 3.16 6.72
N TYR A 211 17.27 3.18 6.59
CA TYR A 211 16.42 4.06 7.39
C TYR A 211 16.49 3.75 8.88
N LEU A 212 16.48 2.49 9.30
CA LEU A 212 16.67 2.15 10.71
C LEU A 212 17.96 2.80 11.26
N THR A 213 19.08 2.57 10.59
CA THR A 213 20.37 3.09 11.05
C THR A 213 20.49 4.61 10.90
N PHE A 214 19.79 5.22 9.95
CA PHE A 214 19.65 6.67 9.87
C PHE A 214 18.95 7.23 11.12
N TYR A 215 17.79 6.71 11.46
CA TYR A 215 17.07 7.15 12.64
C TYR A 215 17.90 6.96 13.91
N GLN A 216 18.53 5.81 14.09
CA GLN A 216 19.39 5.53 15.26
C GLN A 216 20.56 6.51 15.43
N LYS A 217 21.19 6.90 14.31
CA LYS A 217 22.43 7.69 14.34
C LYS A 217 22.22 9.20 14.27
N TYR A 218 21.20 9.63 13.54
CA TYR A 218 21.04 11.04 13.18
C TYR A 218 19.84 11.71 13.86
N VAL A 219 18.87 10.94 14.34
CA VAL A 219 17.60 11.53 14.80
C VAL A 219 17.41 11.32 16.30
N PRO A 220 17.42 12.40 17.12
CA PRO A 220 17.17 12.30 18.55
C PRO A 220 15.83 11.64 18.88
N GLY A 221 15.82 10.80 19.93
CA GLY A 221 14.64 10.04 20.38
C GLY A 221 14.42 8.71 19.65
N TYR A 222 15.32 8.38 18.71
CA TYR A 222 15.25 7.11 17.95
C TYR A 222 16.47 6.21 18.21
N GLU A 223 17.28 6.48 19.19
CA GLU A 223 18.52 5.75 19.48
C GLU A 223 18.27 4.26 19.74
N LYS A 224 17.10 3.93 20.29
CA LYS A 224 16.70 2.56 20.66
C LYS A 224 15.69 1.95 19.70
N ILE A 225 15.41 2.62 18.58
CA ILE A 225 14.43 2.13 17.58
C ILE A 225 14.80 0.73 17.10
N GLU A 226 13.81 -0.11 16.93
CA GLU A 226 13.94 -1.47 16.44
C GLU A 226 13.12 -1.66 15.16
N HIS A 227 13.65 -2.46 14.24
CA HIS A 227 12.94 -2.81 13.01
C HIS A 227 12.03 -4.00 13.27
N ALA A 228 10.75 -3.76 13.46
CA ALA A 228 9.77 -4.81 13.75
C ALA A 228 9.46 -5.66 12.51
N THR A 229 9.18 -5.01 11.38
CA THR A 229 8.88 -5.74 10.12
C THR A 229 8.95 -4.82 8.89
N THR A 230 9.18 -5.41 7.72
CA THR A 230 8.85 -4.81 6.43
C THR A 230 7.52 -5.37 5.92
N ALA A 231 6.87 -4.66 5.02
CA ALA A 231 5.68 -5.15 4.33
C ALA A 231 5.96 -6.49 3.62
N SER A 232 4.98 -7.39 3.62
CA SER A 232 5.06 -8.69 2.92
C SER A 232 4.96 -8.54 1.40
N LEU A 233 4.35 -7.45 0.92
CA LEU A 233 4.22 -7.12 -0.49
C LEU A 233 4.82 -5.75 -0.77
N MET A 234 5.32 -5.58 -2.00
CA MET A 234 5.76 -4.28 -2.49
C MET A 234 4.58 -3.33 -2.61
N GLY A 235 4.72 -2.12 -2.10
CA GLY A 235 3.78 -1.03 -2.28
C GLY A 235 3.89 -0.46 -3.70
N VAL A 236 3.32 -1.15 -4.65
CA VAL A 236 3.25 -0.73 -6.06
C VAL A 236 2.20 0.36 -6.20
N ARG A 237 2.52 1.41 -6.93
CA ARG A 237 1.63 2.56 -7.12
C ARG A 237 0.96 2.58 -8.49
N GLU A 238 1.62 2.04 -9.48
CA GLU A 238 1.11 1.92 -10.86
C GLU A 238 1.63 0.63 -11.50
N SER A 239 0.74 -0.04 -12.24
CA SER A 239 1.08 -1.21 -13.06
C SER A 239 0.26 -1.18 -14.36
N ARG A 240 -0.90 -1.82 -14.40
CA ARG A 240 -1.87 -1.72 -15.49
C ARG A 240 -3.07 -0.87 -15.10
N ARG A 241 -3.64 -0.18 -16.09
CA ARG A 241 -4.92 0.51 -16.01
C ARG A 241 -5.76 0.10 -17.20
N ILE A 242 -7.02 -0.25 -16.98
CA ILE A 242 -7.95 -0.51 -18.09
C ILE A 242 -8.17 0.79 -18.88
N LEU A 243 -8.29 0.67 -20.19
CA LEU A 243 -8.78 1.73 -21.05
C LEU A 243 -10.32 1.64 -21.06
N GLY A 244 -10.96 2.43 -20.20
CA GLY A 244 -12.41 2.50 -20.10
C GLY A 244 -13.05 3.31 -21.22
N GLU A 245 -14.35 3.19 -21.37
CA GLU A 245 -15.15 4.05 -22.27
C GLU A 245 -15.16 5.51 -21.80
N TYR A 246 -14.96 5.73 -20.50
CA TYR A 246 -14.81 7.02 -19.87
C TYR A 246 -13.52 7.05 -19.03
N GLU A 247 -12.77 8.14 -19.14
CA GLU A 247 -11.62 8.44 -18.29
C GLU A 247 -11.94 9.66 -17.42
N LEU A 248 -11.77 9.50 -16.10
CA LEU A 248 -11.94 10.59 -15.14
C LEU A 248 -10.98 11.74 -15.48
N LYS A 249 -11.49 12.98 -15.51
CA LYS A 249 -10.73 14.19 -15.82
C LYS A 249 -10.68 15.08 -14.58
N TYR A 250 -9.78 16.06 -14.63
CA TYR A 250 -9.61 17.01 -13.53
C TYR A 250 -10.86 17.82 -13.20
N ASP A 251 -11.71 18.06 -14.19
CA ASP A 251 -12.92 18.90 -14.07
C ASP A 251 -14.19 18.07 -13.73
N ASP A 252 -14.05 16.77 -13.50
CA ASP A 252 -15.11 15.89 -13.03
C ASP A 252 -15.23 15.93 -11.50
#